data_9f1f945fc311956f86fe55ddd6a39ae5
#
_entry.id   9f1f945fc311956f86fe55ddd6a39ae5
#
_cell.length_a   1.000
_cell.length_b   1.000
_cell.length_c   1.000
_cell.angle_alpha   90.00
_cell.angle_beta   90.00
_cell.angle_gamma   90.00
#
_symmetry.space_group_name_H-M   'P 1'
#
loop_
_entity.id
_entity.type
_entity.pdbx_description
1 polymer ?
#
loop_
_entity_poly.entity_id
_entity_poly.type
_entity_poly.pdbx_seq_one_letter_code
_entity_poly.pdbx_strand_id
1 'polypeptide(L)'
;DNIYQRSAKGKLPSWIYKLLDADKPHWITDTQKSTKLRDAMPRVIRPDLILTGDDKVESFALTELDSVPGGMGITLWLSRFYSQHGFDVLGGDDGIRDGFQSLMPAASGGGNILVSEESADYRPEMEWLAEQCDSIAVTAAEETDSDKLSNSPAYRFFEWFDWENIPCARKLASSPLLTSPCKPHLEEKLWLALLWSPSMRGIWEKELRSNHLQRLRKIIPF
;
A
#
# COMPACT_ATOMS: atom_id res chain seq x y z
N ASP A 1 3.53 -7.47 8.83
CA ASP A 1 2.80 -8.73 8.63
C ASP A 1 3.23 -9.85 9.59
N ASN A 2 4.52 -10.08 9.80
CA ASN A 2 5.02 -11.18 10.64
C ASN A 2 4.44 -11.17 12.08
N ILE A 3 4.40 -10.01 12.73
CA ILE A 3 3.84 -9.87 14.10
C ILE A 3 2.35 -10.23 14.10
N TYR A 4 1.58 -9.73 13.14
CA TYR A 4 0.17 -10.06 12.98
C TYR A 4 -0.06 -11.57 12.80
N GLN A 5 0.64 -12.19 11.84
CA GLN A 5 0.51 -13.62 11.54
C GLN A 5 0.89 -14.50 12.73
N ARG A 6 1.91 -14.14 13.48
CA ARG A 6 2.33 -14.87 14.67
C ARG A 6 1.34 -14.72 15.82
N SER A 7 0.74 -13.55 15.95
CA SER A 7 -0.33 -13.30 16.93
C SER A 7 -1.58 -14.15 16.57
N ALA A 8 -1.99 -14.16 15.30
CA ALA A 8 -3.11 -14.96 14.84
C ALA A 8 -2.89 -16.47 15.03
N LYS A 9 -1.64 -16.93 14.99
CA LYS A 9 -1.24 -18.35 15.23
C LYS A 9 -0.92 -18.67 16.71
N GLY A 10 -1.22 -17.78 17.64
CA GLY A 10 -0.97 -17.98 19.07
C GLY A 10 0.50 -17.98 19.49
N LYS A 11 1.42 -17.51 18.62
CA LYS A 11 2.86 -17.39 18.95
C LYS A 11 3.23 -16.04 19.58
N LEU A 12 2.34 -15.10 19.53
CA LEU A 12 2.37 -13.80 20.19
C LEU A 12 0.99 -13.53 20.82
N PRO A 13 0.87 -12.55 21.74
CA PRO A 13 -0.40 -12.24 22.38
C PRO A 13 -1.54 -12.02 21.38
N SER A 14 -2.66 -12.69 21.59
CA SER A 14 -3.80 -12.67 20.66
C SER A 14 -4.50 -11.31 20.56
N TRP A 15 -4.32 -10.44 21.54
CA TRP A 15 -4.90 -9.10 21.50
C TRP A 15 -4.39 -8.27 20.31
N ILE A 16 -3.17 -8.54 19.81
CA ILE A 16 -2.57 -7.79 18.71
C ILE A 16 -3.40 -7.99 17.42
N TYR A 17 -3.62 -9.26 17.00
CA TYR A 17 -4.40 -9.50 15.79
C TYR A 17 -5.87 -9.11 15.99
N LYS A 18 -6.43 -9.33 17.19
CA LYS A 18 -7.83 -8.97 17.48
C LYS A 18 -8.07 -7.46 17.37
N LEU A 19 -7.10 -6.66 17.82
CA LEU A 19 -7.16 -5.22 17.72
C LEU A 19 -7.09 -4.76 16.25
N LEU A 20 -6.21 -5.37 15.47
CA LEU A 20 -6.04 -5.08 14.03
C LEU A 20 -7.17 -5.64 13.15
N ASP A 21 -7.94 -6.60 13.65
CA ASP A 21 -9.12 -7.16 12.99
C ASP A 21 -10.42 -6.46 13.40
N ALA A 22 -10.37 -5.61 14.42
CA ALA A 22 -11.57 -4.97 14.96
C ALA A 22 -12.38 -4.28 13.85
N ASP A 23 -13.69 -4.45 13.91
CA ASP A 23 -14.68 -3.86 13.00
C ASP A 23 -14.53 -4.24 11.51
N LYS A 24 -13.64 -5.17 11.18
CA LYS A 24 -13.49 -5.68 9.81
C LYS A 24 -14.43 -6.88 9.54
N PRO A 25 -15.02 -6.96 8.34
CA PRO A 25 -15.81 -8.13 7.93
C PRO A 25 -15.01 -9.44 8.07
N HIS A 26 -15.68 -10.50 8.49
CA HIS A 26 -15.03 -11.82 8.70
C HIS A 26 -14.31 -12.33 7.45
N TRP A 27 -14.88 -12.15 6.27
CA TRP A 27 -14.24 -12.59 5.04
C TRP A 27 -12.90 -11.87 4.75
N ILE A 28 -12.76 -10.60 5.14
CA ILE A 28 -11.49 -9.84 5.04
C ILE A 28 -10.49 -10.42 6.04
N THR A 29 -10.88 -10.59 7.30
CA THR A 29 -9.98 -11.11 8.33
C THR A 29 -9.55 -12.55 8.06
N ASP A 30 -10.39 -13.37 7.46
CA ASP A 30 -10.05 -14.74 7.03
C ASP A 30 -9.10 -14.72 5.81
N THR A 31 -9.35 -13.81 4.86
CA THR A 31 -8.50 -13.67 3.66
C THR A 31 -7.09 -13.24 4.05
N GLN A 32 -6.94 -12.23 4.91
CA GLN A 32 -5.61 -11.74 5.30
C GLN A 32 -4.81 -12.74 6.16
N LYS A 33 -5.48 -13.73 6.78
CA LYS A 33 -4.85 -14.86 7.49
C LYS A 33 -4.53 -16.03 6.56
N SER A 34 -5.04 -16.02 5.34
CA SER A 34 -4.90 -17.11 4.38
C SER A 34 -3.42 -17.40 4.07
N THR A 35 -3.13 -18.70 3.93
CA THR A 35 -1.80 -19.13 3.48
C THR A 35 -1.47 -18.72 2.04
N LYS A 36 -2.50 -18.50 1.21
CA LYS A 36 -2.33 -18.01 -0.18
C LYS A 36 -1.67 -16.64 -0.24
N LEU A 37 -1.97 -15.78 0.74
CA LEU A 37 -1.41 -14.43 0.80
C LEU A 37 -0.21 -14.30 1.75
N ARG A 38 0.32 -15.43 2.29
CA ARG A 38 1.39 -15.38 3.29
C ARG A 38 2.54 -14.46 2.88
N ASP A 39 3.03 -14.64 1.66
CA ASP A 39 4.22 -13.96 1.16
C ASP A 39 3.86 -12.72 0.30
N ALA A 40 2.56 -12.45 0.11
CA ALA A 40 2.11 -11.26 -0.60
C ALA A 40 2.32 -10.03 0.28
N MET A 41 3.02 -9.02 -0.23
CA MET A 41 3.29 -7.75 0.43
C MET A 41 2.93 -6.59 -0.51
N PRO A 42 2.56 -5.43 0.03
CA PRO A 42 2.46 -4.21 -0.78
C PRO A 42 3.78 -4.00 -1.53
N ARG A 43 3.68 -3.75 -2.83
CA ARG A 43 4.85 -3.49 -3.70
C ARG A 43 5.06 -2.00 -3.95
N VAL A 44 4.10 -1.19 -3.55
CA VAL A 44 4.18 0.27 -3.51
C VAL A 44 3.76 0.73 -2.13
N ILE A 45 4.45 1.73 -1.60
CA ILE A 45 4.14 2.35 -0.30
C ILE A 45 4.43 3.84 -0.44
N ARG A 46 3.47 4.68 -0.04
CA ARG A 46 3.65 6.13 0.09
C ARG A 46 3.70 6.48 1.58
N PRO A 47 4.84 6.98 2.07
CA PRO A 47 4.88 7.59 3.40
C PRO A 47 4.34 9.02 3.33
N ASP A 48 3.45 9.37 4.23
CA ASP A 48 3.03 10.76 4.41
C ASP A 48 3.91 11.41 5.49
N LEU A 49 4.68 12.41 5.07
CA LEU A 49 5.70 13.05 5.89
C LEU A 49 5.33 14.52 6.16
N ILE A 50 5.42 14.93 7.42
CA ILE A 50 5.30 16.32 7.82
C ILE A 50 6.69 16.85 8.15
N LEU A 51 7.10 17.96 7.54
CA LEU A 51 8.33 18.66 7.88
C LEU A 51 8.18 19.29 9.27
N THR A 52 9.10 18.93 10.18
CA THR A 52 9.05 19.33 11.60
C THR A 52 10.32 20.01 12.08
N GLY A 53 11.28 20.22 11.21
CA GLY A 53 12.54 20.89 11.55
C GLY A 53 12.39 22.39 11.76
N ASP A 54 13.44 23.00 12.25
CA ASP A 54 13.64 24.45 12.26
C ASP A 54 14.64 24.86 11.15
N ASP A 55 14.93 26.14 11.03
CA ASP A 55 15.84 26.70 10.01
C ASP A 55 17.28 26.09 10.04
N LYS A 56 17.59 25.29 11.05
CA LYS A 56 18.93 24.71 11.26
C LYS A 56 18.97 23.19 11.08
N VAL A 57 17.84 22.52 11.33
CA VAL A 57 17.76 21.07 11.30
C VAL A 57 16.47 20.63 10.62
N GLU A 58 16.61 20.08 9.42
CA GLU A 58 15.47 19.44 8.75
C GLU A 58 15.15 18.12 9.43
N SER A 59 13.88 17.91 9.75
CA SER A 59 13.34 16.70 10.33
C SER A 59 11.96 16.40 9.77
N PHE A 60 11.55 15.14 9.85
CA PHE A 60 10.25 14.70 9.35
C PHE A 60 9.52 13.88 10.41
N ALA A 61 8.21 14.04 10.45
CA ALA A 61 7.31 13.14 11.16
C ALA A 61 6.54 12.28 10.15
N LEU A 62 6.59 10.96 10.34
CA LEU A 62 5.78 10.00 9.58
C LEU A 62 4.40 9.92 10.21
N THR A 63 3.37 10.22 9.44
CA THR A 63 1.98 10.25 9.90
C THR A 63 1.12 9.13 9.32
N GLU A 64 1.53 8.57 8.18
CA GLU A 64 0.80 7.51 7.49
C GLU A 64 1.71 6.69 6.59
N LEU A 65 1.31 5.43 6.36
CA LEU A 65 1.81 4.57 5.30
C LEU A 65 0.63 4.12 4.46
N ASP A 66 0.58 4.54 3.22
CA ASP A 66 -0.44 4.16 2.27
C ASP A 66 0.09 3.10 1.30
N SER A 67 -0.65 2.06 1.07
CA SER A 67 -0.29 0.96 0.16
C SER A 67 -1.07 0.96 -1.17
N VAL A 68 -1.98 1.91 -1.33
CA VAL A 68 -2.72 2.17 -2.58
C VAL A 68 -2.68 3.67 -2.93
N PRO A 69 -1.49 4.27 -2.97
CA PRO A 69 -1.38 5.72 -3.11
C PRO A 69 -1.96 6.23 -4.43
N GLY A 70 -2.74 7.30 -4.33
CA GLY A 70 -3.04 8.19 -5.43
C GLY A 70 -1.90 9.19 -5.68
N GLY A 71 -2.05 10.03 -6.69
CA GLY A 71 -1.07 11.07 -7.00
C GLY A 71 0.17 10.57 -7.76
N MET A 72 0.24 9.31 -8.17
CA MET A 72 1.41 8.78 -8.90
C MET A 72 1.56 9.38 -10.29
N GLY A 73 0.46 9.60 -11.01
CA GLY A 73 0.47 10.27 -12.30
C GLY A 73 0.98 11.71 -12.19
N ILE A 74 0.43 12.48 -11.24
CA ILE A 74 0.87 13.85 -10.97
C ILE A 74 2.34 13.86 -10.52
N THR A 75 2.77 12.93 -9.68
CA THR A 75 4.16 12.85 -9.23
C THR A 75 5.11 12.55 -10.38
N LEU A 76 4.76 11.66 -11.31
CA LEU A 76 5.55 11.41 -12.52
C LEU A 76 5.66 12.67 -13.37
N TRP A 77 4.53 13.36 -13.58
CA TRP A 77 4.53 14.61 -14.34
C TRP A 77 5.43 15.67 -13.70
N LEU A 78 5.32 15.86 -12.38
CA LEU A 78 6.18 16.79 -11.63
C LEU A 78 7.66 16.38 -11.69
N SER A 79 7.97 15.10 -11.58
CA SER A 79 9.35 14.60 -11.68
C SER A 79 10.00 15.01 -13.00
N ARG A 80 9.28 14.79 -14.11
CA ARG A 80 9.74 15.21 -15.44
C ARG A 80 9.88 16.73 -15.56
N PHE A 81 8.89 17.47 -15.05
CA PHE A 81 8.90 18.92 -15.07
C PHE A 81 10.11 19.50 -14.32
N TYR A 82 10.32 19.07 -13.07
CA TYR A 82 11.43 19.57 -12.26
C TYR A 82 12.78 19.14 -12.83
N SER A 83 12.92 17.92 -13.31
CA SER A 83 14.15 17.45 -13.94
C SER A 83 14.51 18.28 -15.18
N GLN A 84 13.54 18.61 -16.05
CA GLN A 84 13.74 19.49 -17.21
C GLN A 84 14.18 20.90 -16.82
N HIS A 85 13.91 21.33 -15.60
CA HIS A 85 14.34 22.62 -15.05
C HIS A 85 15.63 22.54 -14.22
N GLY A 86 16.35 21.41 -14.31
CA GLY A 86 17.67 21.24 -13.71
C GLY A 86 17.67 20.86 -12.24
N PHE A 87 16.52 20.46 -11.68
CA PHE A 87 16.46 19.95 -10.30
C PHE A 87 16.88 18.48 -10.26
N ASP A 88 17.59 18.11 -9.19
CA ASP A 88 17.89 16.71 -8.90
C ASP A 88 16.66 16.04 -8.30
N VAL A 89 16.01 15.17 -9.09
CA VAL A 89 14.78 14.47 -8.71
C VAL A 89 15.11 13.06 -8.27
N LEU A 90 14.65 12.69 -7.07
CA LEU A 90 14.82 11.33 -6.56
C LEU A 90 14.14 10.31 -7.48
N GLY A 91 14.94 9.36 -8.01
CA GLY A 91 14.48 8.38 -8.99
C GLY A 91 14.55 8.88 -10.45
N GLY A 92 14.92 10.14 -10.69
CA GLY A 92 14.99 10.74 -12.03
C GLY A 92 13.62 10.99 -12.65
N ASP A 93 13.62 11.27 -13.95
CA ASP A 93 12.43 11.67 -14.74
C ASP A 93 11.33 10.60 -14.72
N ASP A 94 11.74 9.34 -14.84
CA ASP A 94 10.85 8.21 -15.12
C ASP A 94 10.78 7.19 -13.97
N GLY A 95 11.39 7.47 -12.81
CA GLY A 95 11.44 6.52 -11.70
C GLY A 95 10.06 6.06 -11.21
N ILE A 96 9.07 6.93 -11.22
CA ILE A 96 7.66 6.58 -10.88
C ILE A 96 7.08 5.65 -11.94
N ARG A 97 7.27 5.95 -13.25
CA ARG A 97 6.81 5.10 -14.34
C ARG A 97 7.43 3.70 -14.27
N ASP A 98 8.73 3.64 -14.13
CA ASP A 98 9.47 2.36 -14.10
C ASP A 98 9.10 1.53 -12.86
N GLY A 99 8.97 2.17 -11.72
CA GLY A 99 8.47 1.54 -10.50
C GLY A 99 7.06 0.99 -10.69
N PHE A 100 6.14 1.77 -11.24
CA PHE A 100 4.77 1.36 -11.48
C PHE A 100 4.68 0.24 -12.53
N GLN A 101 5.40 0.36 -13.64
CA GLN A 101 5.50 -0.69 -14.66
C GLN A 101 5.99 -2.03 -14.07
N SER A 102 6.89 -1.98 -13.08
CA SER A 102 7.39 -3.19 -12.43
C SER A 102 6.32 -3.96 -11.62
N LEU A 103 5.22 -3.30 -11.24
CA LEU A 103 4.08 -3.93 -10.56
C LEU A 103 3.29 -4.81 -11.54
N MET A 104 3.26 -4.41 -12.81
CA MET A 104 2.48 -5.00 -13.89
C MET A 104 3.36 -5.20 -15.12
N PRO A 105 4.31 -6.15 -15.09
CA PRO A 105 5.28 -6.30 -16.17
C PRO A 105 4.61 -6.70 -17.48
N ALA A 106 5.03 -6.08 -18.57
CA ALA A 106 4.52 -6.35 -19.94
C ALA A 106 4.65 -7.82 -20.34
N ALA A 107 5.68 -8.54 -19.82
CA ALA A 107 5.88 -9.97 -20.06
C ALA A 107 4.73 -10.85 -19.54
N SER A 108 3.90 -10.37 -18.62
CA SER A 108 2.67 -11.03 -18.15
C SER A 108 1.42 -10.64 -18.93
N GLY A 109 1.56 -9.95 -20.08
CA GLY A 109 0.43 -9.44 -20.85
C GLY A 109 -0.09 -8.08 -20.38
N GLY A 110 0.68 -7.39 -19.54
CA GLY A 110 0.28 -6.11 -18.94
C GLY A 110 -0.55 -6.27 -17.68
N GLY A 111 -1.34 -5.26 -17.34
CA GLY A 111 -2.13 -5.25 -16.12
C GLY A 111 -3.30 -4.27 -16.16
N ASN A 112 -4.00 -4.18 -15.03
CA ASN A 112 -5.16 -3.31 -14.89
C ASN A 112 -5.03 -2.42 -13.65
N ILE A 113 -5.41 -1.16 -13.78
CA ILE A 113 -5.69 -0.28 -12.66
C ILE A 113 -7.21 -0.29 -12.45
N LEU A 114 -7.64 -0.69 -11.28
CA LEU A 114 -9.05 -0.77 -10.91
C LEU A 114 -9.41 0.45 -10.07
N VAL A 115 -10.07 1.43 -10.68
CA VAL A 115 -10.46 2.67 -10.02
C VAL A 115 -11.93 2.59 -9.64
N SER A 116 -12.25 2.73 -8.34
CA SER A 116 -13.64 2.81 -7.87
C SER A 116 -14.29 4.14 -8.20
N GLU A 117 -15.62 4.18 -8.15
CA GLU A 117 -16.39 5.41 -8.29
C GLU A 117 -16.05 6.42 -7.18
N GLU A 118 -15.84 5.93 -5.95
CA GLU A 118 -15.38 6.75 -4.82
C GLU A 118 -14.05 7.46 -5.12
N SER A 119 -13.16 6.80 -5.86
CA SER A 119 -11.84 7.33 -6.24
C SER A 119 -11.82 7.94 -7.64
N ALA A 120 -12.96 8.22 -8.24
CA ALA A 120 -13.08 8.66 -9.65
C ALA A 120 -12.32 9.96 -9.95
N ASP A 121 -12.14 10.84 -8.97
CA ASP A 121 -11.37 12.09 -9.12
C ASP A 121 -9.89 11.83 -9.48
N TYR A 122 -9.36 10.66 -9.12
CA TYR A 122 -8.00 10.25 -9.49
C TYR A 122 -7.91 9.56 -10.85
N ARG A 123 -9.04 9.25 -11.49
CA ARG A 123 -9.06 8.52 -12.76
C ARG A 123 -8.22 9.20 -13.86
N PRO A 124 -8.29 10.53 -14.07
CA PRO A 124 -7.51 11.18 -15.13
C PRO A 124 -6.00 11.00 -14.96
N GLU A 125 -5.48 11.08 -13.74
CA GLU A 125 -4.06 10.87 -13.50
C GLU A 125 -3.64 9.40 -13.66
N MET A 126 -4.52 8.45 -13.28
CA MET A 126 -4.27 7.02 -13.46
C MET A 126 -4.30 6.61 -14.93
N GLU A 127 -5.19 7.20 -15.73
CA GLU A 127 -5.24 7.02 -17.18
C GLU A 127 -3.96 7.58 -17.83
N TRP A 128 -3.57 8.80 -17.45
CA TRP A 128 -2.32 9.37 -17.95
C TRP A 128 -1.10 8.53 -17.54
N LEU A 129 -1.03 8.03 -16.31
CA LEU A 129 0.05 7.14 -15.86
C LEU A 129 0.07 5.84 -16.69
N ALA A 130 -1.09 5.24 -16.94
CA ALA A 130 -1.21 4.02 -17.74
C ALA A 130 -0.72 4.24 -19.18
N GLU A 131 -1.01 5.40 -19.78
CA GLU A 131 -0.50 5.79 -21.11
C GLU A 131 1.03 5.91 -21.17
N GLN A 132 1.68 6.19 -20.02
CA GLN A 132 3.15 6.23 -19.95
C GLN A 132 3.78 4.84 -19.79
N CYS A 133 2.98 3.82 -19.55
CA CYS A 133 3.38 2.44 -19.30
C CYS A 133 2.99 1.52 -20.46
N ASP A 134 3.60 0.33 -20.50
CA ASP A 134 3.29 -0.66 -21.52
C ASP A 134 2.15 -1.58 -21.08
N SER A 135 1.11 -1.70 -21.92
CA SER A 135 0.02 -2.68 -21.76
C SER A 135 -0.73 -2.60 -20.42
N ILE A 136 -0.96 -1.38 -19.92
CA ILE A 136 -1.77 -1.15 -18.72
C ILE A 136 -3.10 -0.52 -19.11
N ALA A 137 -4.21 -1.11 -18.67
CA ALA A 137 -5.56 -0.59 -18.85
C ALA A 137 -6.09 -0.01 -17.53
N VAL A 138 -6.95 1.01 -17.63
CA VAL A 138 -7.70 1.54 -16.50
C VAL A 138 -9.17 1.14 -16.66
N THR A 139 -9.73 0.51 -15.62
CA THR A 139 -11.12 0.02 -15.63
C THR A 139 -11.85 0.48 -14.37
N ALA A 140 -13.18 0.65 -14.48
CA ALA A 140 -14.02 0.87 -13.31
C ALA A 140 -14.07 -0.41 -12.48
N ALA A 141 -13.82 -0.30 -11.18
CA ALA A 141 -13.80 -1.45 -10.29
C ALA A 141 -15.18 -2.12 -10.19
N GLU A 142 -16.24 -1.32 -10.23
CA GLU A 142 -17.65 -1.74 -10.15
C GLU A 142 -18.10 -2.54 -11.38
N GLU A 143 -17.53 -2.25 -12.56
CA GLU A 143 -17.86 -2.88 -13.83
C GLU A 143 -16.93 -4.06 -14.18
N THR A 144 -15.95 -4.30 -13.33
CA THR A 144 -14.89 -5.26 -13.63
C THR A 144 -15.35 -6.70 -13.47
N ASP A 145 -15.23 -7.47 -14.55
CA ASP A 145 -15.39 -8.92 -14.53
C ASP A 145 -14.17 -9.60 -13.93
N SER A 146 -14.34 -10.15 -12.74
CA SER A 146 -13.26 -10.83 -12.02
C SER A 146 -12.68 -12.04 -12.77
N ASP A 147 -13.41 -12.66 -13.70
CA ASP A 147 -12.94 -13.81 -14.47
C ASP A 147 -11.88 -13.38 -15.48
N LYS A 148 -12.01 -12.19 -16.04
CA LYS A 148 -11.01 -11.61 -16.94
C LYS A 148 -9.71 -11.23 -16.26
N LEU A 149 -9.76 -10.94 -14.94
CA LEU A 149 -8.61 -10.53 -14.14
C LEU A 149 -7.90 -11.69 -13.41
N SER A 150 -8.46 -12.90 -13.44
CA SER A 150 -7.98 -14.01 -12.62
C SER A 150 -6.50 -14.36 -12.79
N ASN A 151 -5.93 -14.04 -13.96
CA ASN A 151 -4.54 -14.33 -14.31
C ASN A 151 -3.72 -13.08 -14.70
N SER A 152 -4.25 -11.88 -14.48
CA SER A 152 -3.56 -10.64 -14.82
C SER A 152 -3.21 -9.86 -13.55
N PRO A 153 -2.04 -9.22 -13.50
CA PRO A 153 -1.72 -8.28 -12.43
C PRO A 153 -2.75 -7.15 -12.37
N ALA A 154 -3.10 -6.75 -11.17
CA ALA A 154 -4.00 -5.63 -10.96
C ALA A 154 -3.52 -4.73 -9.84
N TYR A 155 -3.57 -3.43 -10.08
CA TYR A 155 -3.43 -2.41 -9.04
C TYR A 155 -4.84 -2.04 -8.59
N ARG A 156 -5.18 -2.36 -7.33
CA ARG A 156 -6.46 -1.92 -6.78
C ARG A 156 -6.34 -0.45 -6.38
N PHE A 157 -7.13 0.39 -6.99
CA PHE A 157 -7.28 1.77 -6.56
C PHE A 157 -8.69 1.96 -6.02
N PHE A 158 -8.98 1.21 -4.97
CA PHE A 158 -10.18 1.25 -4.15
C PHE A 158 -9.85 0.76 -2.73
N GLU A 159 -10.65 1.17 -1.77
CA GLU A 159 -10.51 0.76 -0.38
C GLU A 159 -11.33 -0.50 -0.08
N TRP A 160 -10.81 -1.34 0.84
CA TRP A 160 -11.52 -2.58 1.20
C TRP A 160 -12.84 -2.35 1.94
N PHE A 161 -13.06 -1.17 2.53
CA PHE A 161 -14.34 -0.84 3.16
C PHE A 161 -15.45 -0.60 2.13
N ASP A 162 -15.11 -0.26 0.88
CA ASP A 162 -16.06 -0.05 -0.23
C ASP A 162 -16.43 -1.35 -0.98
N TRP A 163 -16.04 -2.49 -0.46
CA TRP A 163 -16.20 -3.79 -1.10
C TRP A 163 -17.65 -4.16 -1.49
N GLU A 164 -18.67 -3.59 -0.82
CA GLU A 164 -20.06 -3.86 -1.12
C GLU A 164 -20.47 -3.29 -2.48
N ASN A 165 -19.85 -2.20 -2.89
CA ASN A 165 -20.08 -1.54 -4.16
C ASN A 165 -19.22 -2.14 -5.30
N ILE A 166 -18.26 -2.99 -4.99
CA ILE A 166 -17.31 -3.57 -5.94
C ILE A 166 -17.53 -5.09 -6.06
N PRO A 167 -18.31 -5.56 -7.05
CA PRO A 167 -18.71 -6.96 -7.17
C PRO A 167 -17.53 -7.94 -7.25
N CYS A 168 -16.42 -7.52 -7.86
CA CYS A 168 -15.23 -8.36 -8.02
C CYS A 168 -14.34 -8.42 -6.75
N ALA A 169 -14.54 -7.54 -5.75
CA ALA A 169 -13.63 -7.38 -4.60
C ALA A 169 -13.33 -8.70 -3.87
N ARG A 170 -14.36 -9.45 -3.50
CA ARG A 170 -14.20 -10.73 -2.75
C ARG A 170 -13.38 -11.75 -3.52
N LYS A 171 -13.55 -11.84 -4.83
CA LYS A 171 -12.82 -12.79 -5.67
C LYS A 171 -11.38 -12.35 -5.85
N LEU A 172 -11.16 -11.07 -6.11
CA LEU A 172 -9.83 -10.48 -6.24
C LEU A 172 -9.03 -10.52 -4.94
N ALA A 173 -9.69 -10.43 -3.79
CA ALA A 173 -9.04 -10.43 -2.48
C ALA A 173 -8.10 -11.62 -2.24
N SER A 174 -8.36 -12.77 -2.85
CA SER A 174 -7.50 -13.95 -2.74
C SER A 174 -6.41 -14.06 -3.80
N SER A 175 -6.33 -13.08 -4.73
CA SER A 175 -5.33 -13.08 -5.81
C SER A 175 -3.97 -12.63 -5.29
N PRO A 176 -2.89 -13.41 -5.51
CA PRO A 176 -1.52 -12.98 -5.21
C PRO A 176 -1.00 -11.95 -6.23
N LEU A 177 -1.71 -11.75 -7.35
CA LEU A 177 -1.37 -10.79 -8.39
C LEU A 177 -1.97 -9.40 -8.13
N LEU A 178 -2.77 -9.27 -7.06
CA LEU A 178 -3.33 -7.99 -6.67
C LEU A 178 -2.30 -7.16 -5.90
N THR A 179 -2.08 -5.95 -6.33
CA THR A 179 -1.29 -4.92 -5.64
C THR A 179 -2.23 -3.79 -5.22
N SER A 180 -2.39 -3.45 -3.98
CA SER A 180 -1.83 -4.13 -2.81
C SER A 180 -2.72 -5.31 -2.41
N PRO A 181 -2.16 -6.35 -1.79
CA PRO A 181 -2.93 -7.54 -1.43
C PRO A 181 -4.01 -7.22 -0.39
N CYS A 182 -5.00 -8.12 -0.25
CA CYS A 182 -6.02 -7.98 0.80
C CYS A 182 -5.44 -8.25 2.19
N LYS A 183 -4.69 -7.27 2.68
CA LYS A 183 -4.07 -7.26 4.02
C LYS A 183 -4.28 -5.90 4.69
N PRO A 184 -5.53 -5.45 4.89
CA PRO A 184 -5.80 -4.12 5.44
C PRO A 184 -5.17 -3.88 6.82
N HIS A 185 -4.80 -4.94 7.56
CA HIS A 185 -4.03 -4.79 8.79
C HIS A 185 -2.64 -4.15 8.58
N LEU A 186 -2.10 -4.14 7.35
CA LEU A 186 -0.83 -3.45 7.04
C LEU A 186 -1.00 -1.94 6.83
N GLU A 187 -2.20 -1.51 6.50
CA GLU A 187 -2.58 -0.13 6.20
C GLU A 187 -3.05 0.64 7.45
N GLU A 188 -3.09 -0.04 8.61
CA GLU A 188 -3.57 0.54 9.85
C GLU A 188 -2.60 1.55 10.45
N LYS A 189 -3.02 2.81 10.58
CA LYS A 189 -2.30 3.84 11.35
C LYS A 189 -2.02 3.42 12.80
N LEU A 190 -2.80 2.48 13.30
CA LEU A 190 -2.63 1.90 14.62
C LEU A 190 -1.22 1.33 14.86
N TRP A 191 -0.51 0.88 13.81
CA TRP A 191 0.88 0.45 13.93
C TRP A 191 1.81 1.55 14.46
N LEU A 192 1.54 2.80 14.13
CA LEU A 192 2.31 3.95 14.63
C LEU A 192 2.12 4.11 16.14
N ALA A 193 0.88 3.97 16.63
CA ALA A 193 0.58 3.97 18.06
C ALA A 193 1.16 2.74 18.78
N LEU A 194 1.08 1.56 18.16
CA LEU A 194 1.64 0.32 18.73
C LEU A 194 3.17 0.36 18.88
N LEU A 195 3.88 1.18 18.11
CA LEU A 195 5.32 1.40 18.27
C LEU A 195 5.65 1.94 19.68
N TRP A 196 4.75 2.74 20.23
CA TRP A 196 4.93 3.40 21.53
C TRP A 196 4.28 2.64 22.69
N SER A 197 3.46 1.64 22.40
CA SER A 197 2.77 0.85 23.42
C SER A 197 3.78 0.13 24.34
N PRO A 198 3.69 0.31 25.67
CA PRO A 198 4.53 -0.43 26.61
C PRO A 198 4.41 -1.95 26.45
N SER A 199 3.19 -2.45 26.13
CA SER A 199 2.91 -3.88 25.92
C SER A 199 3.62 -4.46 24.69
N MET A 200 4.00 -3.61 23.73
CA MET A 200 4.72 -4.00 22.52
C MET A 200 6.24 -3.88 22.63
N ARG A 201 6.76 -3.22 23.68
CA ARG A 201 8.19 -2.90 23.79
C ARG A 201 9.10 -4.10 23.58
N GLY A 202 8.88 -5.18 24.35
CA GLY A 202 9.73 -6.37 24.26
C GLY A 202 9.59 -7.13 22.93
N ILE A 203 8.45 -6.97 22.22
CA ILE A 203 8.26 -7.50 20.87
C ILE A 203 9.12 -6.69 19.89
N TRP A 204 9.04 -5.35 19.92
CA TRP A 204 9.82 -4.49 19.03
C TRP A 204 11.33 -4.66 19.21
N GLU A 205 11.81 -4.75 20.45
CA GLU A 205 13.23 -4.97 20.77
C GLU A 205 13.74 -6.32 20.23
N LYS A 206 12.87 -7.32 20.13
CA LYS A 206 13.21 -8.64 19.60
C LYS A 206 13.12 -8.73 18.07
N GLU A 207 12.14 -8.04 17.47
CA GLU A 207 11.85 -8.14 16.03
C GLU A 207 12.62 -7.12 15.18
N LEU A 208 13.04 -6.00 15.78
CA LEU A 208 13.77 -4.94 15.10
C LEU A 208 15.19 -4.79 15.62
N ARG A 209 16.12 -4.52 14.73
CA ARG A 209 17.47 -4.08 15.15
C ARG A 209 17.36 -2.78 15.93
N SER A 210 18.17 -2.61 16.98
CA SER A 210 18.11 -1.46 17.88
C SER A 210 18.19 -0.10 17.16
N ASN A 211 19.07 0.01 16.16
CA ASN A 211 19.22 1.21 15.35
C ASN A 211 17.97 1.52 14.49
N HIS A 212 17.29 0.50 13.97
CA HIS A 212 16.05 0.69 13.22
C HIS A 212 14.90 1.16 14.14
N LEU A 213 14.77 0.54 15.31
CA LEU A 213 13.78 0.95 16.31
C LEU A 213 14.00 2.40 16.76
N GLN A 214 15.24 2.80 17.00
CA GLN A 214 15.58 4.17 17.35
C GLN A 214 15.24 5.17 16.23
N ARG A 215 15.52 4.83 14.96
CA ARG A 215 15.18 5.66 13.80
C ARG A 215 13.67 5.81 13.65
N LEU A 216 12.90 4.72 13.77
CA LEU A 216 11.44 4.77 13.71
C LEU A 216 10.89 5.69 14.81
N ARG A 217 11.39 5.58 16.04
CA ARG A 217 10.97 6.45 17.15
C ARG A 217 11.34 7.92 16.99
N LYS A 218 12.29 8.25 16.11
CA LYS A 218 12.60 9.65 15.79
C LYS A 218 11.59 10.27 14.83
N ILE A 219 11.08 9.47 13.88
CA ILE A 219 10.22 9.97 12.81
C ILE A 219 8.74 9.71 13.07
N ILE A 220 8.40 8.76 13.93
CA ILE A 220 7.01 8.49 14.31
C ILE A 220 6.72 9.24 15.62
N PRO A 221 5.85 10.26 15.59
CA PRO A 221 5.52 11.03 16.79
C PRO A 221 4.80 10.15 17.82
N PHE A 222 4.97 10.53 19.10
CA PHE A 222 4.25 9.93 20.23
C PHE A 222 2.85 10.52 20.33
#